data_432af23df0ad91bf7e5fea5cf90e5450
#
_entry.id   432af23df0ad91bf7e5fea5cf90e5450
#
_cell.length_a   1.000
_cell.length_b   1.000
_cell.length_c   1.000
_cell.angle_alpha   90.00
_cell.angle_beta   90.00
_cell.angle_gamma   90.00
#
_symmetry.space_group_name_H-M   'P 1'
#
loop_
_entity.id
_entity.type
_entity.pdbx_description
1 polymer ?
#
loop_
_entity_poly.entity_id
_entity_poly.type
_entity_poly.pdbx_seq_one_letter_code
_entity_poly.pdbx_strand_id
1 'polypeptide(L)'
;DRITKAAASRGTDMHTLTEHYLKNENLPTVQPISDFLFKIAKGKLNKIDNIHALEGSLYSKELGIAGTVDCIAEYDGELAIIDFKTSKKPKPRDWVEHYFVQCMAYGCMLYELTGISVKKLVIIMACENGECVIYEERDKAKYIKLLSKYIRKFVRDKLELYGT
;
A
#
# COMPACT_ATOMS: atom_id res chain seq x y z
N ASP A 1 6.61 -1.25 -22.77
CA ASP A 1 7.98 -1.69 -22.63
C ASP A 1 8.06 -3.02 -21.90
N ARG A 2 8.96 -3.92 -22.38
CA ARG A 2 9.10 -5.29 -21.85
C ARG A 2 9.52 -5.30 -20.37
N ILE A 3 10.42 -4.41 -19.98
CA ILE A 3 10.92 -4.29 -18.61
C ILE A 3 9.81 -3.83 -17.67
N THR A 4 9.04 -2.84 -18.08
CA THR A 4 7.92 -2.31 -17.32
C THR A 4 6.83 -3.37 -17.12
N LYS A 5 6.52 -4.14 -18.17
CA LYS A 5 5.55 -5.24 -18.09
C LYS A 5 6.00 -6.34 -17.14
N ALA A 6 7.28 -6.72 -17.19
CA ALA A 6 7.83 -7.72 -16.28
C ALA A 6 7.80 -7.26 -14.82
N ALA A 7 8.12 -5.98 -14.55
CA ALA A 7 8.03 -5.41 -13.20
C ALA A 7 6.58 -5.37 -12.69
N ALA A 8 5.62 -4.99 -13.52
CA ALA A 8 4.20 -4.98 -13.18
C ALA A 8 3.70 -6.40 -12.88
N SER A 9 4.11 -7.40 -13.66
CA SER A 9 3.75 -8.81 -13.43
C SER A 9 4.27 -9.32 -12.09
N ARG A 10 5.52 -9.01 -11.73
CA ARG A 10 6.08 -9.36 -10.42
C ARG A 10 5.31 -8.73 -9.27
N GLY A 11 4.95 -7.46 -9.40
CA GLY A 11 4.15 -6.76 -8.41
C GLY A 11 2.76 -7.40 -8.22
N THR A 12 2.08 -7.73 -9.31
CA THR A 12 0.78 -8.40 -9.30
C THR A 12 0.87 -9.78 -8.64
N ASP A 13 1.86 -10.59 -9.03
CA ASP A 13 2.07 -11.91 -8.44
C ASP A 13 2.34 -11.83 -6.94
N MET A 14 3.16 -10.86 -6.52
CA MET A 14 3.50 -10.65 -5.11
C MET A 14 2.24 -10.30 -4.28
N HIS A 15 1.38 -9.42 -4.78
CA HIS A 15 0.11 -9.08 -4.14
C HIS A 15 -0.81 -10.29 -4.05
N THR A 16 -0.92 -11.09 -5.12
CA THR A 16 -1.74 -12.30 -5.14
C THR A 16 -1.25 -13.33 -4.13
N LEU A 17 0.05 -13.61 -4.09
CA LEU A 17 0.64 -14.54 -3.12
C LEU A 17 0.42 -14.08 -1.69
N THR A 18 0.63 -12.80 -1.42
CA THR A 18 0.44 -12.19 -0.10
C THR A 18 -1.01 -12.30 0.36
N GLU A 19 -1.97 -12.01 -0.51
CA GLU A 19 -3.39 -12.13 -0.22
C GLU A 19 -3.77 -13.57 0.15
N HIS A 20 -3.39 -14.54 -0.68
CA HIS A 20 -3.66 -15.95 -0.40
C HIS A 20 -3.01 -16.41 0.90
N TYR A 21 -1.77 -16.01 1.14
CA TYR A 21 -1.05 -16.36 2.37
C TYR A 21 -1.74 -15.82 3.61
N LEU A 22 -2.14 -14.55 3.60
CA LEU A 22 -2.80 -13.92 4.73
C LEU A 22 -4.23 -14.44 4.97
N LYS A 23 -4.87 -14.99 3.93
CA LYS A 23 -6.16 -15.69 4.03
C LYS A 23 -6.04 -17.16 4.41
N ASN A 24 -4.82 -17.67 4.60
CA ASN A 24 -4.54 -19.09 4.83
C ASN A 24 -5.06 -20.00 3.71
N GLU A 25 -5.02 -19.52 2.49
CA GLU A 25 -5.38 -20.29 1.29
C GLU A 25 -4.13 -20.92 0.64
N ASN A 26 -4.37 -21.88 -0.24
CA ASN A 26 -3.29 -22.46 -1.04
C ASN A 26 -2.65 -21.41 -1.94
N LEU A 27 -1.31 -21.38 -2.00
CA LEU A 27 -0.60 -20.41 -2.81
C LEU A 27 -0.66 -20.81 -4.29
N PRO A 28 -0.99 -19.86 -5.19
CA PRO A 28 -0.92 -20.12 -6.62
C PRO A 28 0.51 -20.30 -7.10
N THR A 29 0.69 -20.98 -8.23
CA THR A 29 1.98 -21.08 -8.91
C THR A 29 2.26 -19.78 -9.64
N VAL A 30 3.43 -19.21 -9.40
CA VAL A 30 3.90 -17.95 -10.00
C VAL A 30 5.30 -18.10 -10.56
N GLN A 31 5.81 -17.07 -11.20
CA GLN A 31 7.19 -17.05 -11.69
C GLN A 31 8.18 -17.16 -10.52
N PRO A 32 9.35 -17.80 -10.72
CA PRO A 32 10.34 -17.99 -9.65
C PRO A 32 10.76 -16.72 -8.93
N ILE A 33 10.90 -15.60 -9.65
CA ILE A 33 11.25 -14.30 -9.03
C ILE A 33 10.15 -13.81 -8.10
N SER A 34 8.89 -14.01 -8.45
CA SER A 34 7.75 -13.62 -7.63
C SER A 34 7.67 -14.46 -6.35
N ASP A 35 7.90 -15.75 -6.48
CA ASP A 35 7.98 -16.67 -5.34
C ASP A 35 9.13 -16.31 -4.40
N PHE A 36 10.29 -15.97 -4.95
CA PHE A 36 11.44 -15.50 -4.17
C PHE A 36 11.11 -14.22 -3.39
N LEU A 37 10.51 -13.22 -4.03
CA LEU A 37 10.10 -11.97 -3.38
C LEU A 37 9.12 -12.21 -2.24
N PHE A 38 8.15 -13.08 -2.45
CA PHE A 38 7.21 -13.48 -1.40
C PHE A 38 7.91 -14.15 -0.23
N LYS A 39 8.82 -15.09 -0.49
CA LYS A 39 9.54 -15.82 0.56
C LYS A 39 10.38 -14.91 1.44
N ILE A 40 11.05 -13.91 0.88
CA ILE A 40 11.82 -12.94 1.68
C ILE A 40 10.92 -12.00 2.49
N ALA A 41 9.70 -11.76 2.05
CA ALA A 41 8.73 -10.94 2.78
C ALA A 41 8.02 -11.69 3.91
N LYS A 42 7.98 -13.02 3.85
CA LYS A 42 7.14 -13.86 4.71
C LYS A 42 7.33 -13.59 6.20
N GLY A 43 8.57 -13.42 6.66
CA GLY A 43 8.86 -13.11 8.06
C GLY A 43 8.26 -11.78 8.51
N LYS A 44 8.21 -10.79 7.63
CA LYS A 44 7.58 -9.49 7.89
C LYS A 44 6.06 -9.58 7.83
N LEU A 45 5.51 -10.38 6.92
CA LEU A 45 4.08 -10.63 6.81
C LEU A 45 3.52 -11.32 8.07
N ASN A 46 4.32 -12.15 8.74
CA ASN A 46 3.91 -12.85 9.96
C ASN A 46 3.71 -11.92 11.16
N LYS A 47 4.09 -10.65 11.06
CA LYS A 47 3.77 -9.62 12.07
C LYS A 47 2.38 -9.01 11.90
N ILE A 48 1.68 -9.36 10.83
CA ILE A 48 0.32 -8.94 10.55
C ILE A 48 -0.64 -9.83 11.33
N ASP A 49 -1.57 -9.21 12.05
CA ASP A 49 -2.60 -9.91 12.82
C ASP A 49 -3.91 -9.11 12.80
N ASN A 50 -5.00 -9.72 13.24
CA ASN A 50 -6.32 -9.09 13.32
C ASN A 50 -6.68 -8.32 12.04
N ILE A 51 -6.74 -9.04 10.92
CA ILE A 51 -6.97 -8.46 9.60
C ILE A 51 -8.43 -8.01 9.46
N HIS A 52 -8.63 -6.74 9.15
CA HIS A 52 -9.94 -6.13 8.90
C HIS A 52 -10.30 -6.15 7.42
N ALA A 53 -9.31 -5.99 6.53
CA ALA A 53 -9.51 -6.01 5.09
C ALA A 53 -8.25 -6.43 4.35
N LEU A 54 -8.43 -7.18 3.26
CA LEU A 54 -7.42 -7.52 2.25
C LEU A 54 -8.00 -7.21 0.89
N GLU A 55 -7.25 -6.46 0.07
CA GLU A 55 -7.72 -6.02 -1.26
C GLU A 55 -9.13 -5.41 -1.17
N GLY A 56 -9.32 -4.54 -0.18
CA GLY A 56 -10.62 -3.95 0.13
C GLY A 56 -10.87 -2.65 -0.62
N SER A 57 -12.08 -2.52 -1.18
CA SER A 57 -12.50 -1.29 -1.85
C SER A 57 -12.94 -0.24 -0.82
N LEU A 58 -12.37 0.95 -0.93
CA LEU A 58 -12.69 2.10 -0.08
C LEU A 58 -13.00 3.32 -0.93
N TYR A 59 -13.75 4.25 -0.37
CA TYR A 59 -14.02 5.54 -0.99
C TYR A 59 -14.21 6.63 0.05
N SER A 60 -14.03 7.88 -0.37
CA SER A 60 -14.36 9.07 0.38
C SER A 60 -15.24 9.98 -0.47
N LYS A 61 -16.43 10.29 0.01
CA LYS A 61 -17.33 11.27 -0.63
C LYS A 61 -16.78 12.68 -0.43
N GLU A 62 -16.23 12.97 0.75
CA GLU A 62 -15.71 14.31 1.08
C GLU A 62 -14.49 14.65 0.20
N LEU A 63 -13.59 13.71 -0.01
CA LEU A 63 -12.37 13.93 -0.79
C LEU A 63 -12.56 13.62 -2.28
N GLY A 64 -13.64 12.95 -2.66
CA GLY A 64 -13.90 12.55 -4.05
C GLY A 64 -12.89 11.53 -4.58
N ILE A 65 -12.43 10.62 -3.73
CA ILE A 65 -11.44 9.60 -4.07
C ILE A 65 -11.94 8.19 -3.75
N ALA A 66 -11.41 7.22 -4.47
CA ALA A 66 -11.68 5.80 -4.25
C ALA A 66 -10.44 4.99 -4.59
N GLY A 67 -10.34 3.78 -4.06
CA GLY A 67 -9.26 2.86 -4.37
C GLY A 67 -9.38 1.54 -3.64
N THR A 68 -8.41 0.66 -3.90
CA THR A 68 -8.31 -0.64 -3.27
C THR A 68 -7.10 -0.63 -2.34
N VAL A 69 -7.35 -0.81 -1.04
CA VAL A 69 -6.30 -0.92 -0.02
C VAL A 69 -5.76 -2.35 0.00
N ASP A 70 -4.45 -2.51 0.07
CA ASP A 70 -3.84 -3.84 0.14
C ASP A 70 -4.24 -4.56 1.42
N CYS A 71 -4.06 -3.91 2.58
CA CYS A 71 -4.34 -4.53 3.87
C CYS A 71 -4.64 -3.48 4.94
N ILE A 72 -5.65 -3.75 5.75
CA ILE A 72 -5.94 -3.03 7.00
C ILE A 72 -5.89 -4.07 8.11
N ALA A 73 -4.91 -3.95 9.00
CA ALA A 73 -4.66 -4.93 10.03
C ALA A 73 -3.78 -4.36 11.14
N GLU A 74 -3.61 -5.11 12.22
CA GLU A 74 -2.56 -4.81 13.18
C GLU A 74 -1.19 -5.22 12.62
N TYR A 75 -0.21 -4.35 12.77
CA TYR A 75 1.19 -4.63 12.49
C TYR A 75 2.01 -4.39 13.75
N ASP A 76 2.68 -5.42 14.25
CA ASP A 76 3.30 -5.39 15.59
C ASP A 76 2.31 -4.90 16.68
N GLY A 77 1.07 -5.34 16.60
CA GLY A 77 0.04 -5.07 17.61
C GLY A 77 -0.67 -3.71 17.51
N GLU A 78 -0.37 -2.91 16.46
CA GLU A 78 -1.01 -1.61 16.25
C GLU A 78 -1.73 -1.54 14.91
N LEU A 79 -2.96 -1.04 14.91
CA LEU A 79 -3.77 -0.92 13.69
C LEU A 79 -3.08 -0.01 12.67
N ALA A 80 -2.94 -0.52 11.45
CA ALA A 80 -2.20 0.12 10.37
C ALA A 80 -2.90 -0.01 9.02
N ILE A 81 -2.63 0.93 8.13
CA ILE A 81 -2.76 0.73 6.69
C ILE A 81 -1.43 0.14 6.23
N ILE A 82 -1.49 -1.00 5.55
CA ILE A 82 -0.31 -1.74 5.10
C ILE A 82 -0.34 -1.83 3.58
N ASP A 83 0.76 -1.45 2.96
CA ASP A 83 0.94 -1.46 1.51
C ASP A 83 2.12 -2.35 1.15
N PHE A 84 1.93 -3.25 0.17
CA PHE A 84 2.96 -4.17 -0.28
C PHE A 84 3.59 -3.65 -1.57
N LYS A 85 4.92 -3.56 -1.58
CA LYS A 85 5.69 -3.08 -2.73
C LYS A 85 6.80 -4.04 -3.10
N THR A 86 7.16 -4.03 -4.37
CA THR A 86 8.35 -4.71 -4.88
C THR A 86 9.30 -3.68 -5.48
N SER A 87 10.60 -3.95 -5.41
CA SER A 87 11.63 -3.08 -5.97
C SER A 87 12.86 -3.89 -6.34
N LYS A 88 13.76 -3.36 -7.14
CA LYS A 88 15.05 -3.99 -7.40
C LYS A 88 15.94 -3.94 -6.16
N LYS A 89 15.94 -2.82 -5.45
CA LYS A 89 16.71 -2.58 -4.23
C LYS A 89 15.91 -1.66 -3.31
N PRO A 90 16.25 -1.57 -2.01
CA PRO A 90 15.60 -0.63 -1.10
C PRO A 90 15.69 0.81 -1.61
N LYS A 91 14.61 1.55 -1.44
CA LYS A 91 14.52 2.96 -1.82
C LYS A 91 14.86 3.86 -0.63
N PRO A 92 15.51 5.01 -0.83
CA PRO A 92 15.65 6.03 0.20
C PRO A 92 14.28 6.44 0.75
N ARG A 93 14.23 6.82 2.02
CA ARG A 93 13.00 7.23 2.70
C ARG A 93 12.21 8.28 1.92
N ASP A 94 12.89 9.28 1.37
CA ASP A 94 12.25 10.37 0.63
C ASP A 94 11.51 9.89 -0.63
N TRP A 95 11.97 8.78 -1.20
CA TRP A 95 11.38 8.24 -2.42
C TRP A 95 10.09 7.44 -2.18
N VAL A 96 9.81 7.10 -0.92
CA VAL A 96 8.58 6.37 -0.55
C VAL A 96 7.51 7.27 0.06
N GLU A 97 7.76 8.58 0.15
CA GLU A 97 6.80 9.55 0.68
C GLU A 97 5.43 9.46 0.01
N HIS A 98 5.41 9.34 -1.31
CA HIS A 98 4.15 9.22 -2.07
C HIS A 98 3.36 7.94 -1.74
N TYR A 99 4.03 6.87 -1.32
CA TYR A 99 3.35 5.66 -0.84
C TYR A 99 2.64 5.92 0.49
N PHE A 100 3.23 6.71 1.36
CA PHE A 100 2.58 7.11 2.61
C PHE A 100 1.40 8.04 2.37
N VAL A 101 1.46 8.90 1.37
CA VAL A 101 0.30 9.71 0.96
C VAL A 101 -0.85 8.80 0.52
N GLN A 102 -0.57 7.78 -0.28
CA GLN A 102 -1.55 6.78 -0.68
C GLN A 102 -2.14 6.03 0.53
N CYS A 103 -1.29 5.59 1.45
CA CYS A 103 -1.75 4.93 2.68
C CYS A 103 -2.64 5.86 3.51
N MET A 104 -2.29 7.15 3.61
CA MET A 104 -3.10 8.10 4.36
C MET A 104 -4.45 8.37 3.68
N ALA A 105 -4.50 8.36 2.36
CA ALA A 105 -5.77 8.42 1.63
C ALA A 105 -6.70 7.27 2.06
N TYR A 106 -6.19 6.05 2.14
CA TYR A 106 -6.96 4.91 2.65
C TYR A 106 -7.34 5.08 4.13
N GLY A 107 -6.44 5.63 4.94
CA GLY A 107 -6.73 5.95 6.35
C GLY A 107 -7.89 6.94 6.50
N CYS A 108 -7.93 7.96 5.66
CA CYS A 108 -9.04 8.92 5.62
C CYS A 108 -10.35 8.27 5.17
N MET A 109 -10.30 7.44 4.13
CA MET A 109 -11.47 6.70 3.65
C MET A 109 -12.03 5.77 4.73
N LEU A 110 -11.17 5.04 5.42
CA LEU A 110 -11.58 4.16 6.53
C LEU A 110 -12.24 4.95 7.66
N TYR A 111 -11.64 6.06 8.06
CA TYR A 111 -12.19 6.92 9.12
C TYR A 111 -13.56 7.47 8.74
N GLU A 112 -13.74 7.95 7.52
CA GLU A 112 -15.01 8.47 7.03
C GLU A 112 -16.10 7.38 7.04
N LEU A 113 -15.76 6.16 6.61
CA LEU A 113 -16.72 5.06 6.50
C LEU A 113 -17.06 4.40 7.84
N THR A 114 -16.12 4.36 8.79
CA THR A 114 -16.24 3.54 10.00
C THR A 114 -16.00 4.28 11.31
N GLY A 115 -15.40 5.47 11.29
CA GLY A 115 -14.90 6.17 12.48
C GLY A 115 -13.62 5.57 13.07
N ILE A 116 -13.04 4.54 12.45
CA ILE A 116 -11.82 3.90 12.93
C ILE A 116 -10.60 4.69 12.45
N SER A 117 -9.73 5.07 13.38
CA SER A 117 -8.47 5.74 13.10
C SER A 117 -7.29 4.78 13.24
N VAL A 118 -6.48 4.67 12.20
CA VAL A 118 -5.24 3.86 12.26
C VAL A 118 -4.17 4.56 13.08
N LYS A 119 -3.27 3.77 13.67
CA LYS A 119 -2.15 4.28 14.49
C LYS A 119 -0.95 4.64 13.63
N LYS A 120 -0.74 3.91 12.55
CA LYS A 120 0.44 4.07 11.70
C LYS A 120 0.18 3.62 10.26
N LEU A 121 1.12 3.99 9.40
CA LEU A 121 1.18 3.59 8.00
C LEU A 121 2.41 2.71 7.82
N VAL A 122 2.28 1.59 7.12
CA VAL A 122 3.35 0.61 6.94
C VAL A 122 3.51 0.26 5.47
N ILE A 123 4.74 0.28 4.99
CA ILE A 123 5.10 -0.21 3.65
C ILE A 123 6.04 -1.39 3.83
N ILE A 124 5.66 -2.53 3.29
CA ILE A 124 6.49 -3.73 3.25
C ILE A 124 7.03 -3.86 1.82
N MET A 125 8.34 -3.70 1.66
CA MET A 125 8.99 -3.69 0.35
C MET A 125 9.91 -4.90 0.21
N ALA A 126 9.55 -5.83 -0.68
CA ALA A 126 10.39 -6.96 -1.04
C ALA A 126 11.27 -6.59 -2.23
N CYS A 127 12.59 -6.79 -2.11
CA CYS A 127 13.56 -6.37 -3.10
C CYS A 127 14.26 -7.54 -3.77
N GLU A 128 14.51 -7.41 -5.07
CA GLU A 128 15.18 -8.45 -5.86
C GLU A 128 16.60 -8.74 -5.40
N ASN A 129 17.23 -7.82 -4.66
CA ASN A 129 18.55 -8.03 -4.03
C ASN A 129 18.49 -8.93 -2.77
N GLY A 130 17.31 -9.42 -2.39
CA GLY A 130 17.12 -10.30 -1.23
C GLY A 130 16.73 -9.60 0.05
N GLU A 131 16.65 -8.28 0.07
CA GLU A 131 16.23 -7.52 1.25
C GLU A 131 14.72 -7.32 1.29
N CYS A 132 14.13 -7.41 2.49
CA CYS A 132 12.76 -6.97 2.74
C CYS A 132 12.81 -5.83 3.75
N VAL A 133 12.38 -4.65 3.32
CA VAL A 133 12.48 -3.42 4.11
C VAL A 133 11.10 -2.98 4.56
N ILE A 134 11.01 -2.54 5.82
CA ILE A 134 9.79 -1.98 6.40
C ILE A 134 9.98 -0.48 6.56
N TYR A 135 9.03 0.28 6.03
CA TYR A 135 8.93 1.72 6.28
C TYR A 135 7.69 1.96 7.12
N GLU A 136 7.85 2.62 8.25
CA GLU A 136 6.73 2.99 9.12
C GLU A 136 6.63 4.49 9.27
N GLU A 137 5.41 5.00 9.40
CA GLU A 137 5.13 6.42 9.61
C GLU A 137 3.95 6.60 10.55
N ARG A 138 4.13 7.45 11.55
CA ARG A 138 3.11 7.80 12.55
C ARG A 138 2.60 9.23 12.43
N ASP A 139 3.32 10.09 11.70
CA ASP A 139 2.95 11.48 11.49
C ASP A 139 1.83 11.61 10.44
N LYS A 140 0.65 11.21 10.83
CA LYS A 140 -0.53 11.24 9.94
C LYS A 140 -0.88 12.66 9.50
N ALA A 141 -0.71 13.65 10.36
CA ALA A 141 -1.01 15.04 10.04
C ALA A 141 -0.19 15.55 8.85
N LYS A 142 1.09 15.20 8.79
CA LYS A 142 1.96 15.52 7.65
C LYS A 142 1.37 14.99 6.33
N TYR A 143 0.95 13.74 6.34
CA TYR A 143 0.47 13.07 5.11
C TYR A 143 -0.95 13.48 4.75
N ILE A 144 -1.79 13.88 5.70
CA ILE A 144 -3.08 14.51 5.44
C ILE A 144 -2.88 15.85 4.71
N LYS A 145 -1.92 16.66 5.15
CA LYS A 145 -1.59 17.93 4.47
C LYS A 145 -1.10 17.72 3.04
N LEU A 146 -0.21 16.74 2.84
CA LEU A 146 0.29 16.40 1.51
C LEU A 146 -0.83 15.87 0.61
N LEU A 147 -1.69 15.00 1.13
CA LEU A 147 -2.85 14.49 0.41
C LEU A 147 -3.77 15.63 -0.04
N SER A 148 -4.10 16.54 0.85
CA SER A 148 -4.94 17.71 0.53
C SER A 148 -4.33 18.58 -0.56
N LYS A 149 -3.01 18.74 -0.53
CA LYS A 149 -2.28 19.49 -1.56
C LYS A 149 -2.37 18.80 -2.93
N TYR A 150 -2.20 17.48 -2.99
CA TYR A 150 -2.31 16.71 -4.24
C TYR A 150 -3.72 16.73 -4.80
N ILE A 151 -4.74 16.59 -3.95
CA ILE A 151 -6.15 16.66 -4.38
C ILE A 151 -6.48 18.04 -4.94
N ARG A 152 -6.07 19.10 -4.27
CA ARG A 152 -6.29 20.49 -4.77
C ARG A 152 -5.60 20.73 -6.11
N LYS A 153 -4.38 20.23 -6.27
CA LYS A 153 -3.67 20.32 -7.54
C LYS A 153 -4.41 19.56 -8.64
N PHE A 154 -4.84 18.35 -8.37
CA PHE A 154 -5.60 17.53 -9.32
C PHE A 154 -6.88 18.23 -9.77
N VAL A 155 -7.65 18.79 -8.83
CA VAL A 155 -8.90 19.52 -9.14
C VAL A 155 -8.58 20.75 -10.00
N ARG A 156 -7.56 21.52 -9.65
CA ARG A 156 -7.14 22.69 -10.44
C ARG A 156 -6.75 22.30 -11.86
N ASP A 157 -5.90 21.29 -12.03
CA ASP A 157 -5.46 20.83 -13.35
C ASP A 157 -6.65 20.35 -14.20
N LYS A 158 -7.63 19.69 -13.59
CA LYS A 158 -8.86 19.29 -14.27
C LYS A 158 -9.72 20.49 -14.68
N LEU A 159 -9.85 21.50 -13.83
CA LEU A 159 -10.58 22.72 -14.16
C LEU A 159 -9.91 23.48 -15.32
N GLU A 160 -8.57 23.51 -15.37
CA GLU A 160 -7.84 24.12 -16.48
C GLU A 160 -8.07 23.36 -17.79
N LEU A 161 -8.22 22.02 -17.76
CA LEU A 161 -8.49 21.20 -18.93
C LEU A 161 -9.92 21.31 -19.45
N TYR A 162 -10.90 21.45 -18.56
CA TYR A 162 -12.32 21.37 -18.91
C TYR A 162 -13.09 22.64 -18.60
N GLY A 163 -12.47 23.57 -17.88
CA GLY A 163 -13.15 24.67 -17.23
C GLY A 163 -12.92 26.01 -17.89
N THR A 164 -13.47 26.22 -18.97
CA THR A 164 -13.55 27.60 -19.45
C THR A 164 -14.99 27.97 -19.70
#